data_513b48901cede01d0eab090074bec245
#
_entry.id   513b48901cede01d0eab090074bec245
#
_cell.length_a   1.000
_cell.length_b   1.000
_cell.length_c   1.000
_cell.angle_alpha   90.00
_cell.angle_beta   90.00
_cell.angle_gamma   90.00
#
_symmetry.space_group_name_H-M   'P 1'
#
loop_
_entity.id
_entity.type
_entity.pdbx_description
1 polymer ?
#
loop_
_entity_poly.entity_id
_entity_poly.type
_entity_poly.pdbx_seq_one_letter_code
_entity_poly.pdbx_strand_id
1 'polypeptide(L)'
;MDHSFRYTARDLTAELPAAAYVARFRDAERVGGYCRECGNYGRSWGCPPFGFDMDEYLSGYASALLVARQIGRWDWRSLLAFVAGAAAAWWITVATPAETPNDWWFVMLSGAIAICAMILPGISGAFILLLLGKYQYIMQAVGDLNIPVIVIFVVGAAAGIISFSHLLSWLLKHWHDVTVAVLMGFMVGSLNKVWPWKETAETYLDSHGVAQPLVQHNVAPGTFEQLTGQPSQLVQAVLLCVVGFLAIYGI
;
A
#
# COMPACT_ATOMS: atom_id res chain seq x y z
N MET A 1 -21.52 -16.07 16.50
CA MET A 1 -21.21 -14.65 16.25
C MET A 1 -21.65 -14.33 14.84
N ASP A 2 -22.76 -13.62 14.72
CA ASP A 2 -23.40 -13.31 13.44
C ASP A 2 -22.60 -12.20 12.75
N HIS A 3 -21.75 -12.57 11.78
CA HIS A 3 -21.06 -11.66 10.92
C HIS A 3 -21.96 -11.30 9.74
N SER A 4 -23.04 -10.56 10.02
CA SER A 4 -23.85 -9.97 8.95
C SER A 4 -23.06 -8.85 8.26
N PHE A 5 -22.22 -9.22 7.30
CA PHE A 5 -21.63 -8.25 6.38
C PHE A 5 -22.75 -7.64 5.55
N ARG A 6 -23.13 -6.40 5.84
CA ARG A 6 -24.04 -5.62 4.99
C ARG A 6 -23.28 -5.21 3.74
N TYR A 7 -23.43 -5.94 2.67
CA TYR A 7 -22.96 -5.56 1.33
C TYR A 7 -24.17 -5.40 0.40
N THR A 8 -24.10 -4.46 -0.50
CA THR A 8 -25.03 -4.40 -1.61
C THR A 8 -24.56 -5.41 -2.66
N ALA A 9 -25.30 -6.51 -2.80
CA ALA A 9 -25.05 -7.47 -3.84
C ALA A 9 -26.04 -7.22 -4.97
N ARG A 10 -25.54 -7.06 -6.18
CA ARG A 10 -26.34 -7.07 -7.38
C ARG A 10 -26.00 -8.34 -8.14
N ASP A 11 -26.99 -9.21 -8.30
CA ASP A 11 -26.85 -10.40 -9.13
C ASP A 11 -27.08 -10.00 -10.59
N LEU A 12 -26.06 -10.22 -11.41
CA LEU A 12 -26.10 -10.07 -12.85
C LEU A 12 -26.20 -11.49 -13.42
N THR A 13 -27.23 -11.73 -14.21
CA THR A 13 -27.43 -13.01 -14.87
C THR A 13 -27.34 -12.83 -16.38
N ALA A 14 -26.64 -13.73 -17.03
CA ALA A 14 -26.58 -13.82 -18.49
C ALA A 14 -26.75 -15.27 -18.90
N GLU A 15 -27.59 -15.52 -19.90
CA GLU A 15 -27.76 -16.82 -20.49
C GLU A 15 -27.04 -16.85 -21.84
N LEU A 16 -26.22 -17.86 -22.05
CA LEU A 16 -25.44 -18.07 -23.28
C LEU A 16 -25.66 -19.50 -23.77
N PRO A 17 -25.56 -19.76 -25.09
CA PRO A 17 -25.47 -21.14 -25.58
C PRO A 17 -24.31 -21.89 -24.90
N ALA A 18 -24.55 -23.08 -24.35
CA ALA A 18 -23.53 -23.83 -23.61
C ALA A 18 -22.29 -24.10 -24.47
N ALA A 19 -22.48 -24.44 -25.74
CA ALA A 19 -21.39 -24.67 -26.69
C ALA A 19 -20.49 -23.42 -26.88
N ALA A 20 -21.09 -22.22 -26.94
CA ALA A 20 -20.35 -20.98 -27.08
C ALA A 20 -19.55 -20.63 -25.79
N TYR A 21 -20.14 -20.93 -24.62
CA TYR A 21 -19.46 -20.76 -23.36
C TYR A 21 -18.24 -21.69 -23.23
N VAL A 22 -18.44 -22.99 -23.52
CA VAL A 22 -17.37 -24.00 -23.46
C VAL A 22 -16.23 -23.63 -24.42
N ALA A 23 -16.55 -23.31 -25.68
CA ALA A 23 -15.55 -22.95 -26.67
C ALA A 23 -14.71 -21.70 -26.30
N ARG A 24 -15.31 -20.76 -25.57
CA ARG A 24 -14.64 -19.49 -25.26
C ARG A 24 -13.89 -19.49 -23.93
N PHE A 25 -14.39 -20.20 -22.91
CA PHE A 25 -13.91 -20.06 -21.54
C PHE A 25 -13.33 -21.34 -20.94
N ARG A 26 -13.52 -22.50 -21.59
CA ARG A 26 -12.97 -23.75 -21.10
C ARG A 26 -11.57 -24.00 -21.67
N ASP A 27 -10.61 -24.02 -20.79
CA ASP A 27 -9.22 -24.44 -21.07
C ASP A 27 -8.89 -25.67 -20.22
N ALA A 28 -9.31 -26.85 -20.73
CA ALA A 28 -9.20 -28.12 -20.01
C ALA A 28 -7.75 -28.54 -19.78
N GLU A 29 -6.84 -28.22 -20.72
CA GLU A 29 -5.43 -28.58 -20.63
C GLU A 29 -4.74 -27.76 -19.54
N ARG A 30 -4.90 -26.44 -19.57
CA ARG A 30 -4.33 -25.51 -18.60
C ARG A 30 -4.84 -25.77 -17.19
N VAL A 31 -6.16 -25.85 -17.03
CA VAL A 31 -6.79 -26.09 -15.73
C VAL A 31 -6.44 -27.49 -15.21
N GLY A 32 -6.43 -28.51 -16.09
CA GLY A 32 -6.01 -29.86 -15.75
C GLY A 32 -4.54 -29.93 -15.27
N GLY A 33 -3.67 -29.07 -15.79
CA GLY A 33 -2.31 -28.90 -15.29
C GLY A 33 -2.29 -28.49 -13.82
N TYR A 34 -2.98 -27.40 -13.48
CA TYR A 34 -3.09 -26.93 -12.09
C TYR A 34 -3.77 -27.92 -11.17
N CYS A 35 -4.79 -28.62 -11.67
CA CYS A 35 -5.48 -29.64 -10.88
C CYS A 35 -4.56 -30.81 -10.48
N ARG A 36 -3.68 -31.26 -11.36
CA ARG A 36 -2.71 -32.32 -11.05
C ARG A 36 -1.73 -31.98 -9.93
N GLU A 37 -1.41 -30.71 -9.80
CA GLU A 37 -0.52 -30.19 -8.74
C GLU A 37 -1.27 -29.88 -7.43
N CYS A 38 -2.60 -29.91 -7.44
CA CYS A 38 -3.44 -29.58 -6.29
C CYS A 38 -3.52 -30.76 -5.30
N GLY A 39 -3.36 -30.48 -4.01
CA GLY A 39 -3.47 -31.47 -2.95
C GLY A 39 -4.83 -32.18 -2.84
N ASN A 40 -5.88 -31.67 -3.50
CA ASN A 40 -7.23 -32.25 -3.54
C ASN A 40 -7.50 -33.06 -4.80
N TYR A 41 -6.52 -33.24 -5.70
CA TYR A 41 -6.68 -34.01 -6.91
C TYR A 41 -7.06 -35.46 -6.59
N GLY A 42 -8.17 -35.94 -7.15
CA GLY A 42 -8.71 -37.29 -6.89
C GLY A 42 -9.25 -37.52 -5.47
N ARG A 43 -9.33 -36.51 -4.62
CA ARG A 43 -9.79 -36.63 -3.22
C ARG A 43 -11.18 -36.05 -2.97
N SER A 44 -11.69 -35.24 -3.88
CA SER A 44 -13.01 -34.61 -3.77
C SER A 44 -13.85 -34.95 -5.00
N TRP A 45 -15.15 -35.12 -4.81
CA TRP A 45 -16.10 -35.40 -5.89
C TRP A 45 -16.13 -34.32 -6.99
N GLY A 46 -15.80 -33.11 -6.63
CA GLY A 46 -15.72 -31.97 -7.58
C GLY A 46 -14.34 -31.76 -8.21
N CYS A 47 -13.35 -32.64 -7.93
CA CYS A 47 -12.00 -32.55 -8.45
C CYS A 47 -11.69 -33.70 -9.43
N PRO A 48 -10.94 -33.42 -10.54
CA PRO A 48 -10.53 -34.50 -11.44
C PRO A 48 -9.57 -35.50 -10.73
N PRO A 49 -9.43 -36.74 -11.25
CA PRO A 49 -10.02 -37.23 -12.48
C PRO A 49 -11.51 -37.59 -12.32
N PHE A 50 -12.32 -37.20 -13.32
CA PHE A 50 -13.73 -37.53 -13.33
C PHE A 50 -13.93 -38.94 -13.96
N GLY A 51 -14.92 -39.71 -13.46
CA GLY A 51 -15.28 -41.01 -13.99
C GLY A 51 -16.08 -40.95 -15.30
N PHE A 52 -16.22 -39.77 -15.90
CA PHE A 52 -16.98 -39.52 -17.12
C PHE A 52 -16.26 -38.49 -18.00
N ASP A 53 -16.61 -38.49 -19.30
CA ASP A 53 -16.10 -37.49 -20.22
C ASP A 53 -16.79 -36.12 -19.96
N MET A 54 -16.03 -35.14 -19.59
CA MET A 54 -16.53 -33.78 -19.29
C MET A 54 -17.03 -33.08 -20.55
N ASP A 55 -16.48 -33.36 -21.73
CA ASP A 55 -16.90 -32.73 -23.00
C ASP A 55 -18.26 -33.32 -23.42
N GLU A 56 -18.44 -34.62 -23.31
CA GLU A 56 -19.73 -35.27 -23.56
C GLU A 56 -20.78 -34.75 -22.55
N TYR A 57 -20.45 -34.69 -21.28
CA TYR A 57 -21.33 -34.18 -20.23
C TYR A 57 -21.78 -32.74 -20.52
N LEU A 58 -20.85 -31.82 -20.85
CA LEU A 58 -21.18 -30.42 -21.12
C LEU A 58 -21.95 -30.22 -22.44
N SER A 59 -21.76 -31.11 -23.43
CA SER A 59 -22.49 -31.05 -24.71
C SER A 59 -23.97 -31.38 -24.56
N GLY A 60 -24.38 -32.05 -23.47
CA GLY A 60 -25.78 -32.33 -23.15
C GLY A 60 -26.61 -31.13 -22.73
N TYR A 61 -25.99 -29.95 -22.51
CA TYR A 61 -26.70 -28.75 -22.10
C TYR A 61 -26.88 -27.78 -23.27
N ALA A 62 -28.10 -27.24 -23.41
CA ALA A 62 -28.43 -26.25 -24.45
C ALA A 62 -27.93 -24.84 -24.09
N SER A 63 -28.00 -24.48 -22.79
CA SER A 63 -27.63 -23.13 -22.32
C SER A 63 -26.81 -23.21 -21.04
N ALA A 64 -25.97 -22.20 -20.82
CA ALA A 64 -25.22 -21.93 -19.61
C ALA A 64 -25.75 -20.65 -18.97
N LEU A 65 -26.17 -20.73 -17.71
CA LEU A 65 -26.55 -19.58 -16.91
C LEU A 65 -25.34 -19.07 -16.14
N LEU A 66 -24.87 -17.89 -16.49
CA LEU A 66 -23.83 -17.20 -15.74
C LEU A 66 -24.47 -16.33 -14.66
N VAL A 67 -24.10 -16.55 -13.42
CA VAL A 67 -24.52 -15.74 -12.29
C VAL A 67 -23.27 -15.07 -11.73
N ALA A 68 -23.15 -13.78 -11.95
CA ALA A 68 -22.09 -12.96 -11.37
C ALA A 68 -22.67 -12.09 -10.26
N ARG A 69 -22.14 -12.23 -9.05
CA ARG A 69 -22.50 -11.37 -7.94
C ARG A 69 -21.53 -10.21 -7.86
N GLN A 70 -21.99 -9.04 -8.27
CA GLN A 70 -21.24 -7.80 -8.10
C GLN A 70 -21.40 -7.34 -6.64
N ILE A 71 -20.32 -7.38 -5.90
CA ILE A 71 -20.27 -6.88 -4.53
C ILE A 71 -19.71 -5.46 -4.63
N GLY A 72 -20.59 -4.47 -4.48
CA GLY A 72 -20.22 -3.05 -4.45
C GLY A 72 -20.48 -2.49 -3.07
N ARG A 73 -19.46 -1.95 -2.45
CA ARG A 73 -19.62 -1.27 -1.16
C ARG A 73 -19.03 0.13 -1.24
N TRP A 74 -19.89 1.09 -1.54
CA TRP A 74 -19.63 2.49 -1.28
C TRP A 74 -20.40 2.85 0.01
N ASP A 75 -19.68 2.86 1.15
CA ASP A 75 -20.22 3.38 2.39
C ASP A 75 -19.61 4.77 2.63
N TRP A 76 -20.44 5.74 3.02
CA TRP A 76 -20.00 7.09 3.38
C TRP A 76 -18.90 7.07 4.48
N ARG A 77 -18.90 6.04 5.34
CA ARG A 77 -17.87 5.81 6.35
C ARG A 77 -16.50 5.54 5.72
N SER A 78 -16.45 4.72 4.68
CA SER A 78 -15.21 4.45 3.94
C SER A 78 -14.71 5.69 3.20
N LEU A 79 -15.63 6.52 2.66
CA LEU A 79 -15.25 7.80 2.06
C LEU A 79 -14.67 8.77 3.09
N LEU A 80 -15.31 8.91 4.25
CA LEU A 80 -14.77 9.75 5.33
C LEU A 80 -13.43 9.22 5.83
N ALA A 81 -13.28 7.91 5.98
CA ALA A 81 -12.03 7.27 6.37
C ALA A 81 -10.90 7.54 5.36
N PHE A 82 -11.20 7.45 4.06
CA PHE A 82 -10.27 7.80 2.99
C PHE A 82 -9.82 9.27 3.07
N VAL A 83 -10.77 10.20 3.21
CA VAL A 83 -10.47 11.64 3.33
C VAL A 83 -9.66 11.92 4.60
N ALA A 84 -10.02 11.29 5.72
CA ALA A 84 -9.28 11.44 6.98
C ALA A 84 -7.84 10.91 6.85
N GLY A 85 -7.65 9.75 6.21
CA GLY A 85 -6.33 9.18 5.93
C GLY A 85 -5.49 10.10 5.03
N ALA A 86 -6.09 10.63 3.96
CA ALA A 86 -5.41 11.55 3.04
C ALA A 86 -5.03 12.87 3.74
N ALA A 87 -5.92 13.43 4.54
CA ALA A 87 -5.66 14.65 5.30
C ALA A 87 -4.55 14.43 6.35
N ALA A 88 -4.57 13.30 7.07
CA ALA A 88 -3.55 12.95 8.05
C ALA A 88 -2.17 12.80 7.38
N ALA A 89 -2.08 12.06 6.28
CA ALA A 89 -0.84 11.88 5.54
C ALA A 89 -0.33 13.21 4.97
N TRP A 90 -1.21 14.02 4.40
CA TRP A 90 -0.84 15.35 3.90
C TRP A 90 -0.30 16.22 5.02
N TRP A 91 -0.98 16.26 6.18
CA TRP A 91 -0.54 17.02 7.34
C TRP A 91 0.85 16.59 7.84
N ILE A 92 1.09 15.28 7.90
CA ILE A 92 2.42 14.74 8.25
C ILE A 92 3.48 15.21 7.24
N THR A 93 3.17 15.26 5.94
CA THR A 93 4.14 15.65 4.91
C THR A 93 4.51 17.12 4.92
N VAL A 94 3.67 17.98 5.49
CA VAL A 94 3.92 19.43 5.64
C VAL A 94 4.37 19.83 7.04
N ALA A 95 4.37 18.89 8.00
CA ALA A 95 4.83 19.14 9.35
C ALA A 95 6.32 19.48 9.37
N THR A 96 6.68 20.46 10.18
CA THR A 96 8.09 20.84 10.41
C THR A 96 8.71 19.97 11.49
N PRO A 97 10.01 19.68 11.39
CA PRO A 97 10.73 18.94 12.43
C PRO A 97 10.64 19.64 13.79
N ALA A 98 10.48 18.85 14.83
CA ALA A 98 10.44 19.33 16.21
C ALA A 98 11.71 18.89 16.94
N GLU A 99 12.24 19.75 17.79
CA GLU A 99 13.28 19.36 18.74
C GLU A 99 12.66 18.56 19.86
N THR A 100 13.22 17.37 20.10
CA THR A 100 12.71 16.43 21.10
C THR A 100 13.85 15.95 22.03
N PRO A 101 13.55 15.56 23.28
CA PRO A 101 14.56 15.14 24.23
C PRO A 101 15.27 13.85 23.78
N ASN A 102 16.57 13.72 24.16
CA ASN A 102 17.37 12.52 23.85
C ASN A 102 17.30 11.45 24.94
N ASP A 103 16.25 11.46 25.75
CA ASP A 103 16.02 10.47 26.77
C ASP A 103 15.81 9.07 26.19
N TRP A 104 16.28 8.05 26.90
CA TRP A 104 16.23 6.66 26.45
C TRP A 104 14.81 6.18 26.10
N TRP A 105 13.79 6.60 26.84
CA TRP A 105 12.40 6.24 26.59
C TRP A 105 11.89 6.86 25.29
N PHE A 106 12.34 8.08 24.97
CA PHE A 106 11.94 8.76 23.73
C PHE A 106 12.65 8.16 22.51
N VAL A 107 13.90 7.73 22.65
CA VAL A 107 14.62 6.99 21.60
C VAL A 107 13.93 5.68 21.30
N MET A 108 13.50 4.94 22.33
CA MET A 108 12.73 3.71 22.17
C MET A 108 11.38 3.97 21.48
N LEU A 109 10.67 5.01 21.90
CA LEU A 109 9.38 5.41 21.27
C LEU A 109 9.56 5.83 19.83
N SER A 110 10.62 6.58 19.51
CA SER A 110 10.91 7.00 18.13
C SER A 110 11.20 5.81 17.21
N GLY A 111 11.88 4.77 17.70
CA GLY A 111 12.05 3.51 16.98
C GLY A 111 10.72 2.81 16.68
N ALA A 112 9.83 2.74 17.68
CA ALA A 112 8.50 2.16 17.53
C ALA A 112 7.65 2.93 16.51
N ILE A 113 7.61 4.26 16.58
CA ILE A 113 6.83 5.10 15.67
C ILE A 113 7.41 5.03 14.24
N ALA A 114 8.73 5.09 14.09
CA ALA A 114 9.37 5.03 12.78
C ALA A 114 9.07 3.73 12.03
N ILE A 115 9.11 2.59 12.72
CA ILE A 115 8.80 1.31 12.09
C ILE A 115 7.32 1.16 11.78
N CYS A 116 6.42 1.67 12.64
CA CYS A 116 4.99 1.70 12.34
C CYS A 116 4.71 2.52 11.07
N ALA A 117 5.38 3.66 10.91
CA ALA A 117 5.28 4.48 9.71
C ALA A 117 5.77 3.77 8.44
N MET A 118 6.79 2.92 8.54
CA MET A 118 7.27 2.12 7.39
C MET A 118 6.27 1.05 6.94
N ILE A 119 5.42 0.56 7.84
CA ILE A 119 4.36 -0.40 7.48
C ILE A 119 3.20 0.32 6.76
N LEU A 120 2.98 1.61 7.07
CA LEU A 120 1.96 2.41 6.40
C LEU A 120 2.40 2.78 4.97
N PRO A 121 1.57 2.54 3.95
CA PRO A 121 1.94 2.87 2.58
C PRO A 121 2.09 4.39 2.41
N GLY A 122 3.18 4.81 1.77
CA GLY A 122 3.40 6.21 1.41
C GLY A 122 4.15 7.05 2.46
N ILE A 123 4.52 6.51 3.62
CA ILE A 123 5.30 7.21 4.65
C ILE A 123 6.64 6.51 4.87
N SER A 124 7.71 7.28 4.95
CA SER A 124 9.05 6.79 5.23
C SER A 124 9.38 6.91 6.73
N GLY A 125 9.89 5.84 7.34
CA GLY A 125 10.35 5.86 8.73
C GLY A 125 11.48 6.85 8.96
N ALA A 126 12.40 7.00 8.01
CA ALA A 126 13.46 8.01 8.08
C ALA A 126 12.90 9.43 8.11
N PHE A 127 11.84 9.70 7.35
CA PHE A 127 11.15 10.99 7.37
C PHE A 127 10.47 11.25 8.73
N ILE A 128 9.87 10.23 9.34
CA ILE A 128 9.30 10.36 10.68
C ILE A 128 10.39 10.62 11.72
N LEU A 129 11.55 9.95 11.62
CA LEU A 129 12.68 10.24 12.51
C LEU A 129 13.21 11.67 12.34
N LEU A 130 13.18 12.20 11.09
CA LEU A 130 13.53 13.59 10.83
C LEU A 130 12.54 14.54 11.51
N LEU A 131 11.24 14.29 11.37
CA LEU A 131 10.19 15.09 12.04
C LEU A 131 10.31 15.06 13.57
N LEU A 132 10.73 13.93 14.13
CA LEU A 132 10.98 13.78 15.58
C LEU A 132 12.34 14.36 16.00
N GLY A 133 13.13 14.95 15.09
CA GLY A 133 14.47 15.46 15.38
C GLY A 133 15.47 14.38 15.82
N LYS A 134 15.17 13.08 15.54
CA LYS A 134 15.99 11.95 15.97
C LYS A 134 16.87 11.36 14.89
N TYR A 135 16.64 11.71 13.64
CA TYR A 135 17.37 11.14 12.52
C TYR A 135 18.89 11.30 12.67
N GLN A 136 19.36 12.51 12.92
CA GLN A 136 20.80 12.78 13.10
C GLN A 136 21.37 12.06 14.33
N TYR A 137 20.66 12.12 15.46
CA TYR A 137 21.09 11.48 16.70
C TYR A 137 21.29 9.97 16.53
N ILE A 138 20.35 9.29 15.86
CA ILE A 138 20.46 7.86 15.58
C ILE A 138 21.58 7.56 14.59
N MET A 139 21.72 8.37 13.52
CA MET A 139 22.78 8.19 12.53
C MET A 139 24.18 8.40 13.13
N GLN A 140 24.36 9.38 14.03
CA GLN A 140 25.59 9.58 14.77
C GLN A 140 25.87 8.40 15.71
N ALA A 141 24.83 7.92 16.45
CA ALA A 141 25.00 6.76 17.32
C ALA A 141 25.43 5.50 16.55
N VAL A 142 24.99 5.34 15.29
CA VAL A 142 25.43 4.25 14.41
C VAL A 142 26.89 4.48 13.97
N GLY A 143 27.25 5.71 13.57
CA GLY A 143 28.62 6.07 13.16
C GLY A 143 29.63 5.90 14.28
N ASP A 144 29.27 6.31 15.49
CA ASP A 144 30.11 6.22 16.70
C ASP A 144 30.05 4.85 17.39
N LEU A 145 29.30 3.88 16.83
CA LEU A 145 29.04 2.56 17.41
C LEU A 145 28.53 2.63 18.87
N ASN A 146 27.66 3.60 19.15
CA ASN A 146 27.01 3.75 20.46
C ASN A 146 25.97 2.64 20.67
N ILE A 147 26.45 1.46 21.08
CA ILE A 147 25.65 0.25 21.25
C ILE A 147 24.42 0.45 22.15
N PRO A 148 24.49 1.12 23.33
CA PRO A 148 23.31 1.37 24.15
C PRO A 148 22.16 2.06 23.41
N VAL A 149 22.43 3.13 22.68
CA VAL A 149 21.41 3.88 21.94
C VAL A 149 20.81 3.03 20.82
N ILE A 150 21.67 2.31 20.08
CA ILE A 150 21.24 1.42 18.98
C ILE A 150 20.32 0.32 19.53
N VAL A 151 20.70 -0.33 20.63
CA VAL A 151 19.91 -1.40 21.25
C VAL A 151 18.54 -0.88 21.70
N ILE A 152 18.49 0.27 22.38
CA ILE A 152 17.22 0.88 22.82
C ILE A 152 16.32 1.19 21.62
N PHE A 153 16.87 1.75 20.55
CA PHE A 153 16.14 2.04 19.32
C PHE A 153 15.59 0.76 18.66
N VAL A 154 16.41 -0.29 18.55
CA VAL A 154 16.02 -1.58 17.96
C VAL A 154 14.95 -2.28 18.80
N VAL A 155 15.06 -2.25 20.13
CA VAL A 155 14.01 -2.78 21.03
C VAL A 155 12.69 -2.04 20.82
N GLY A 156 12.74 -0.70 20.70
CA GLY A 156 11.57 0.11 20.37
C GLY A 156 10.97 -0.29 19.03
N ALA A 157 11.79 -0.44 17.98
CA ALA A 157 11.35 -0.86 16.66
C ALA A 157 10.71 -2.26 16.69
N ALA A 158 11.31 -3.22 17.38
CA ALA A 158 10.77 -4.58 17.52
C ALA A 158 9.39 -4.56 18.24
N ALA A 159 9.28 -3.82 19.32
CA ALA A 159 8.01 -3.64 20.04
C ALA A 159 6.96 -2.96 19.14
N GLY A 160 7.37 -1.97 18.34
CA GLY A 160 6.52 -1.28 17.38
C GLY A 160 5.97 -2.21 16.30
N ILE A 161 6.81 -3.05 15.67
CA ILE A 161 6.37 -4.05 14.66
C ILE A 161 5.32 -4.97 15.26
N ILE A 162 5.61 -5.56 16.42
CA ILE A 162 4.71 -6.53 17.05
C ILE A 162 3.36 -5.88 17.38
N SER A 163 3.39 -4.75 18.07
CA SER A 163 2.18 -4.05 18.51
C SER A 163 1.34 -3.56 17.32
N PHE A 164 1.99 -2.95 16.33
CA PHE A 164 1.30 -2.39 15.17
C PHE A 164 0.75 -3.48 14.25
N SER A 165 1.49 -4.59 14.06
CA SER A 165 0.99 -5.72 13.26
C SER A 165 -0.27 -6.34 13.89
N HIS A 166 -0.31 -6.46 15.22
CA HIS A 166 -1.51 -6.93 15.92
C HIS A 166 -2.66 -5.94 15.77
N LEU A 167 -2.40 -4.64 15.94
CA LEU A 167 -3.40 -3.59 15.77
C LEU A 167 -3.96 -3.60 14.34
N LEU A 168 -3.10 -3.63 13.33
CA LEU A 168 -3.50 -3.63 11.92
C LEU A 168 -4.30 -4.89 11.57
N SER A 169 -3.86 -6.06 12.05
CA SER A 169 -4.58 -7.32 11.87
C SER A 169 -5.97 -7.28 12.52
N TRP A 170 -6.08 -6.69 13.72
CA TRP A 170 -7.35 -6.51 14.41
C TRP A 170 -8.28 -5.55 13.65
N LEU A 171 -7.76 -4.41 13.18
CA LEU A 171 -8.50 -3.44 12.38
C LEU A 171 -9.02 -4.06 11.07
N LEU A 172 -8.15 -4.79 10.35
CA LEU A 172 -8.54 -5.47 9.11
C LEU A 172 -9.59 -6.57 9.34
N LYS A 173 -9.57 -7.24 10.47
CA LYS A 173 -10.59 -8.26 10.81
C LYS A 173 -11.93 -7.66 11.17
N HIS A 174 -11.97 -6.51 11.86
CA HIS A 174 -13.20 -5.92 12.39
C HIS A 174 -13.77 -4.82 11.49
N TRP A 175 -12.91 -4.03 10.83
CA TRP A 175 -13.28 -2.87 10.00
C TRP A 175 -12.49 -2.84 8.69
N HIS A 176 -12.52 -3.94 7.96
CA HIS A 176 -11.73 -4.14 6.73
C HIS A 176 -11.82 -2.95 5.77
N ASP A 177 -13.05 -2.57 5.35
CA ASP A 177 -13.25 -1.56 4.31
C ASP A 177 -12.81 -0.16 4.76
N VAL A 178 -13.08 0.18 6.03
CA VAL A 178 -12.64 1.45 6.63
C VAL A 178 -11.12 1.51 6.72
N THR A 179 -10.49 0.42 7.15
CA THR A 179 -9.03 0.34 7.28
C THR A 179 -8.35 0.44 5.91
N VAL A 180 -8.84 -0.29 4.92
CA VAL A 180 -8.32 -0.20 3.54
C VAL A 180 -8.52 1.20 2.97
N ALA A 181 -9.66 1.84 3.23
CA ALA A 181 -9.93 3.20 2.79
C ALA A 181 -8.95 4.21 3.43
N VAL A 182 -8.65 4.10 4.73
CA VAL A 182 -7.62 4.91 5.41
C VAL A 182 -6.26 4.71 4.77
N LEU A 183 -5.84 3.46 4.54
CA LEU A 183 -4.54 3.15 3.93
C LEU A 183 -4.43 3.71 2.50
N MET A 184 -5.51 3.60 1.70
CA MET A 184 -5.56 4.25 0.38
C MET A 184 -5.48 5.78 0.50
N GLY A 185 -6.15 6.36 1.49
CA GLY A 185 -6.05 7.78 1.80
C GLY A 185 -4.61 8.20 2.11
N PHE A 186 -3.90 7.43 2.93
CA PHE A 186 -2.49 7.66 3.23
C PHE A 186 -1.63 7.68 1.96
N MET A 187 -1.85 6.75 1.03
CA MET A 187 -1.14 6.74 -0.25
C MET A 187 -1.37 8.03 -1.03
N VAL A 188 -2.62 8.47 -1.14
CA VAL A 188 -2.97 9.69 -1.88
C VAL A 188 -2.41 10.95 -1.19
N GLY A 189 -2.55 11.04 0.14
CA GLY A 189 -2.03 12.17 0.90
C GLY A 189 -0.50 12.30 0.83
N SER A 190 0.21 11.17 0.75
CA SER A 190 1.67 11.13 0.66
C SER A 190 2.22 11.53 -0.72
N LEU A 191 1.38 11.56 -1.78
CA LEU A 191 1.79 12.02 -3.11
C LEU A 191 2.38 13.45 -3.08
N ASN A 192 1.96 14.26 -2.11
CA ASN A 192 2.55 15.57 -1.85
C ASN A 192 4.08 15.48 -1.65
N LYS A 193 4.58 14.40 -1.02
CA LYS A 193 6.02 14.21 -0.79
C LYS A 193 6.76 13.69 -2.03
N VAL A 194 6.06 13.09 -2.97
CA VAL A 194 6.64 12.55 -4.22
C VAL A 194 6.72 13.62 -5.31
N TRP A 195 6.07 14.78 -5.10
CA TRP A 195 6.10 15.88 -6.07
C TRP A 195 7.53 16.27 -6.45
N PRO A 196 7.89 16.26 -7.75
CA PRO A 196 9.30 16.38 -8.15
C PRO A 196 9.87 17.81 -8.02
N TRP A 197 9.03 18.83 -8.18
CA TRP A 197 9.48 20.22 -8.15
C TRP A 197 9.31 20.81 -6.76
N LYS A 198 10.46 21.05 -6.09
CA LYS A 198 10.50 21.52 -4.71
C LYS A 198 11.47 22.67 -4.57
N GLU A 199 11.08 23.64 -3.78
CA GLU A 199 11.94 24.70 -3.25
C GLU A 199 12.40 24.28 -1.85
N THR A 200 13.70 24.37 -1.57
CA THR A 200 14.25 24.11 -0.25
C THR A 200 14.27 25.42 0.52
N ALA A 201 13.43 25.52 1.55
CA ALA A 201 13.35 26.71 2.41
C ALA A 201 14.43 26.66 3.50
N GLU A 202 14.71 25.50 4.06
CA GLU A 202 15.70 25.31 5.12
C GLU A 202 16.56 24.08 4.85
N THR A 203 17.86 24.18 5.19
CA THR A 203 18.82 23.10 5.10
C THR A 203 19.44 22.82 6.46
N TYR A 204 19.84 21.59 6.70
CA TYR A 204 20.69 21.21 7.83
C TYR A 204 21.98 20.56 7.31
N LEU A 205 23.02 20.60 8.11
CA LEU A 205 24.27 19.91 7.82
C LEU A 205 24.20 18.48 8.38
N ASP A 206 24.45 17.51 7.52
CA ASP A 206 24.57 16.11 7.98
C ASP A 206 25.90 15.88 8.72
N SER A 207 26.13 14.67 9.23
CA SER A 207 27.36 14.27 9.93
C SER A 207 28.63 14.41 9.10
N HIS A 208 28.50 14.54 7.76
CA HIS A 208 29.58 14.72 6.82
C HIS A 208 29.75 16.19 6.38
N GLY A 209 29.01 17.13 6.98
CA GLY A 209 29.05 18.54 6.64
C GLY A 209 28.34 18.89 5.32
N VAL A 210 27.55 17.96 4.74
CA VAL A 210 26.78 18.20 3.51
C VAL A 210 25.44 18.81 3.87
N ALA A 211 25.07 19.91 3.19
CA ALA A 211 23.77 20.53 3.37
C ALA A 211 22.66 19.65 2.79
N GLN A 212 21.76 19.20 3.67
CA GLN A 212 20.59 18.40 3.33
C GLN A 212 19.32 19.26 3.51
N PRO A 213 18.30 19.07 2.64
CA PRO A 213 17.07 19.82 2.76
C PRO A 213 16.26 19.40 4.00
N LEU A 214 15.93 20.35 4.86
CA LEU A 214 15.09 20.13 6.04
C LEU A 214 13.63 20.42 5.75
N VAL A 215 13.35 21.63 5.24
CA VAL A 215 12.01 22.07 4.87
C VAL A 215 11.94 22.30 3.38
N GLN A 216 10.98 21.67 2.72
CA GLN A 216 10.76 21.79 1.29
C GLN A 216 9.30 22.13 0.99
N HIS A 217 9.08 23.09 0.12
CA HIS A 217 7.77 23.46 -0.41
C HIS A 217 7.62 22.99 -1.85
N ASN A 218 6.45 22.44 -2.17
CA ASN A 218 6.13 22.07 -3.54
C ASN A 218 5.82 23.31 -4.35
N VAL A 219 6.45 23.43 -5.51
CA VAL A 219 6.27 24.55 -6.44
C VAL A 219 5.79 24.05 -7.80
N ALA A 220 5.26 24.95 -8.62
CA ALA A 220 4.92 24.61 -10.00
C ALA A 220 6.18 24.43 -10.85
N PRO A 221 6.16 23.63 -11.93
CA PRO A 221 7.32 23.42 -12.80
C PRO A 221 7.95 24.72 -13.34
N GLY A 222 7.14 25.69 -13.74
CA GLY A 222 7.63 26.98 -14.20
C GLY A 222 8.27 27.84 -13.10
N THR A 223 7.75 27.77 -11.88
CA THR A 223 8.34 28.44 -10.71
C THR A 223 9.67 27.80 -10.33
N PHE A 224 9.78 26.47 -10.43
CA PHE A 224 11.02 25.73 -10.21
C PHE A 224 12.14 26.21 -11.15
N GLU A 225 11.84 26.39 -12.44
CA GLU A 225 12.80 26.90 -13.42
C GLU A 225 13.27 28.32 -13.07
N GLN A 226 12.37 29.17 -12.61
CA GLN A 226 12.70 30.55 -12.22
C GLN A 226 13.58 30.62 -10.96
N LEU A 227 13.32 29.74 -9.99
CA LEU A 227 14.04 29.73 -8.70
C LEU A 227 15.40 29.03 -8.79
N THR A 228 15.50 27.93 -9.55
CA THR A 228 16.70 27.10 -9.59
C THR A 228 17.58 27.36 -10.83
N GLY A 229 17.04 27.98 -11.86
CA GLY A 229 17.70 28.10 -13.17
C GLY A 229 17.87 26.78 -13.93
N GLN A 230 17.27 25.71 -13.45
CA GLN A 230 17.34 24.38 -14.07
C GLN A 230 16.04 24.09 -14.83
N PRO A 231 16.12 23.36 -15.98
CA PRO A 231 14.91 22.99 -16.70
C PRO A 231 14.06 22.03 -15.87
N SER A 232 12.75 22.22 -15.86
CA SER A 232 11.81 21.40 -15.07
C SER A 232 11.68 19.96 -15.56
N GLN A 233 12.18 19.64 -16.77
CA GLN A 233 12.06 18.32 -17.39
C GLN A 233 10.63 17.75 -17.35
N LEU A 234 9.62 18.61 -17.45
CA LEU A 234 8.21 18.27 -17.34
C LEU A 234 7.80 17.12 -18.29
N VAL A 235 8.26 17.16 -19.52
CA VAL A 235 7.97 16.14 -20.53
C VAL A 235 8.47 14.75 -20.09
N GLN A 236 9.69 14.70 -19.55
CA GLN A 236 10.29 13.46 -19.07
C GLN A 236 9.53 12.93 -17.84
N ALA A 237 9.16 13.81 -16.91
CA ALA A 237 8.37 13.44 -15.74
C ALA A 237 7.00 12.86 -16.12
N VAL A 238 6.31 13.48 -17.07
CA VAL A 238 5.01 12.98 -17.58
C VAL A 238 5.18 11.66 -18.31
N LEU A 239 6.18 11.51 -19.17
CA LEU A 239 6.45 10.26 -19.88
C LEU A 239 6.74 9.11 -18.90
N LEU A 240 7.56 9.34 -17.88
CA LEU A 240 7.85 8.33 -16.85
C LEU A 240 6.61 7.96 -16.04
N CYS A 241 5.76 8.93 -15.72
CA CYS A 241 4.47 8.69 -15.07
C CYS A 241 3.56 7.80 -15.92
N VAL A 242 3.43 8.10 -17.21
CA VAL A 242 2.63 7.29 -18.16
C VAL A 242 3.20 5.88 -18.31
N VAL A 243 4.52 5.75 -18.46
CA VAL A 243 5.19 4.45 -18.56
C VAL A 243 4.97 3.62 -17.29
N GLY A 244 5.12 4.23 -16.10
CA GLY A 244 4.85 3.56 -14.83
C GLY A 244 3.39 3.09 -14.70
N PHE A 245 2.44 3.93 -15.12
CA PHE A 245 1.03 3.58 -15.12
C PHE A 245 0.74 2.42 -16.08
N LEU A 246 1.27 2.46 -17.29
CA LEU A 246 1.08 1.40 -18.29
C LEU A 246 1.75 0.09 -17.88
N ALA A 247 2.90 0.15 -17.21
CA ALA A 247 3.58 -1.04 -16.70
C ALA A 247 2.73 -1.77 -15.65
N ILE A 248 2.04 -1.03 -14.78
CA ILE A 248 1.13 -1.63 -13.77
C ILE A 248 -0.13 -2.19 -14.43
N TYR A 249 -0.66 -1.52 -15.47
CA TYR A 249 -1.87 -1.95 -16.16
C TYR A 249 -1.63 -3.11 -17.14
N GLY A 250 -0.39 -3.31 -17.57
CA GLY A 250 0.01 -4.36 -18.52
C GLY A 250 0.40 -5.69 -17.86
N ILE A 251 0.37 -5.76 -16.51
CA ILE A 251 0.58 -6.96 -15.72
C ILE A 251 -0.78 -7.54 -15.32
#